data_12bc8720fb69cf6b7c2dd943a89dfb88
#
_entry.id   12bc8720fb69cf6b7c2dd943a89dfb88
#
_cell.length_a   1.000
_cell.length_b   1.000
_cell.length_c   1.000
_cell.angle_alpha   90.00
_cell.angle_beta   90.00
_cell.angle_gamma   90.00
#
_symmetry.space_group_name_H-M   'P 1'
#
loop_
_entity.id
_entity.type
_entity.pdbx_description
1 polymer ?
#
loop_
_entity_poly.entity_id
_entity_poly.type
_entity_poly.pdbx_seq_one_letter_code
_entity_poly.pdbx_strand_id
1 'polypeptide(L)'
;MELSISQISETTGLSADTLRYYEKEGILKAKRKENGYRYYDEKDLTDLKYLIVMKYAGFTLAEIKSLEMPDPGSISPGTYPIEDCTAAVKNLINTKIAELKRAIKNYQKITKLLEASLSIIECPGAIPEKSNTMDEYIGQIFSDIQKGEFLKP
;
A
#
# COMPACT_ATOMS: atom_id res chain seq x y z
N MET A 1 -3.22 -16.74 -20.58
CA MET A 1 -4.25 -15.84 -21.21
C MET A 1 -3.56 -14.58 -21.67
N GLU A 2 -3.89 -14.06 -22.87
CA GLU A 2 -3.32 -12.79 -23.35
C GLU A 2 -4.30 -11.65 -23.05
N LEU A 3 -3.84 -10.62 -22.40
CA LEU A 3 -4.63 -9.46 -22.00
C LEU A 3 -4.17 -8.21 -22.77
N SER A 4 -5.11 -7.43 -23.28
CA SER A 4 -4.83 -6.11 -23.84
C SER A 4 -4.60 -5.09 -22.72
N ILE A 5 -4.05 -3.92 -23.07
CA ILE A 5 -3.86 -2.82 -22.11
C ILE A 5 -5.20 -2.38 -21.49
N SER A 6 -6.30 -2.41 -22.26
CA SER A 6 -7.64 -2.08 -21.75
C SER A 6 -8.12 -3.09 -20.71
N GLN A 7 -7.94 -4.39 -20.98
CA GLN A 7 -8.33 -5.45 -20.04
C GLN A 7 -7.52 -5.40 -18.74
N ILE A 8 -6.21 -5.13 -18.83
CA ILE A 8 -5.37 -4.94 -17.63
C ILE A 8 -5.79 -3.69 -16.86
N SER A 9 -6.05 -2.59 -17.57
CA SER A 9 -6.54 -1.35 -16.97
C SER A 9 -7.84 -1.59 -16.20
N GLU A 10 -8.80 -2.26 -16.80
CA GLU A 10 -10.08 -2.61 -16.18
C GLU A 10 -9.90 -3.53 -14.96
N THR A 11 -9.06 -4.56 -15.09
CA THR A 11 -8.83 -5.53 -14.01
C THR A 11 -8.08 -4.94 -12.82
N THR A 12 -7.15 -4.02 -13.07
CA THR A 12 -6.26 -3.46 -12.03
C THR A 12 -6.73 -2.11 -11.50
N GLY A 13 -7.65 -1.42 -12.20
CA GLY A 13 -8.06 -0.06 -11.90
C GLY A 13 -7.00 0.99 -12.26
N LEU A 14 -5.88 0.60 -12.87
CA LEU A 14 -4.83 1.52 -13.31
C LEU A 14 -5.18 2.13 -14.66
N SER A 15 -4.90 3.42 -14.85
CA SER A 15 -5.06 4.05 -16.16
C SER A 15 -4.06 3.49 -17.18
N ALA A 16 -4.42 3.53 -18.46
CA ALA A 16 -3.51 3.14 -19.55
C ALA A 16 -2.20 3.94 -19.52
N ASP A 17 -2.25 5.21 -19.10
CA ASP A 17 -1.06 6.06 -18.99
C ASP A 17 -0.17 5.64 -17.82
N THR A 18 -0.76 5.21 -16.70
CA THR A 18 0.00 4.63 -15.59
C THR A 18 0.70 3.34 -16.01
N LEU A 19 0.01 2.48 -16.78
CA LEU A 19 0.60 1.24 -17.31
C LEU A 19 1.77 1.54 -18.28
N ARG A 20 1.62 2.51 -19.16
CA ARG A 20 2.70 2.98 -20.05
C ARG A 20 3.87 3.58 -19.27
N TYR A 21 3.58 4.31 -18.19
CA TYR A 21 4.61 4.83 -17.31
C TYR A 21 5.40 3.70 -16.64
N TYR A 22 4.73 2.67 -16.14
CA TYR A 22 5.39 1.50 -15.55
C TYR A 22 6.21 0.71 -16.59
N GLU A 23 5.75 0.66 -17.84
CA GLU A 23 6.51 0.09 -18.96
C GLU A 23 7.79 0.89 -19.23
N LYS A 24 7.69 2.23 -19.28
CA LYS A 24 8.83 3.15 -19.45
C LYS A 24 9.84 3.02 -18.30
N GLU A 25 9.35 2.87 -17.09
CA GLU A 25 10.18 2.67 -15.89
C GLU A 25 10.80 1.26 -15.81
N GLY A 26 10.46 0.35 -16.73
CA GLY A 26 11.00 -1.01 -16.75
C GLY A 26 10.42 -1.94 -15.66
N ILE A 27 9.33 -1.52 -15.02
CA ILE A 27 8.62 -2.31 -13.99
C ILE A 27 7.70 -3.33 -14.66
N LEU A 28 7.04 -2.93 -15.74
CA LEU A 28 6.17 -3.75 -16.56
C LEU A 28 6.83 -3.98 -17.91
N LYS A 29 6.78 -5.19 -18.43
CA LYS A 29 7.32 -5.55 -19.75
C LYS A 29 6.20 -6.00 -20.66
N ALA A 30 5.62 -5.07 -21.43
CA ALA A 30 4.65 -5.44 -22.44
C ALA A 30 5.29 -6.33 -23.52
N LYS A 31 4.64 -7.43 -23.85
CA LYS A 31 4.95 -8.26 -24.99
C LYS A 31 4.29 -7.68 -26.24
N ARG A 32 4.80 -8.00 -27.42
CA ARG A 32 4.23 -7.53 -28.68
C ARG A 32 3.83 -8.70 -29.57
N LYS A 33 2.64 -8.60 -30.16
CA LYS A 33 2.19 -9.51 -31.20
C LYS A 33 2.90 -9.19 -32.52
N GLU A 34 2.81 -10.08 -33.49
CA GLU A 34 3.35 -9.88 -34.86
C GLU A 34 2.83 -8.59 -35.50
N ASN A 35 1.59 -8.20 -35.22
CA ASN A 35 0.96 -6.95 -35.68
C ASN A 35 1.37 -5.70 -34.87
N GLY A 36 2.34 -5.82 -33.93
CA GLY A 36 2.88 -4.73 -33.11
C GLY A 36 2.04 -4.34 -31.89
N TYR A 37 0.85 -4.91 -31.70
CA TYR A 37 0.00 -4.61 -30.55
C TYR A 37 0.58 -5.19 -29.25
N ARG A 38 0.47 -4.39 -28.15
CA ARG A 38 0.86 -4.80 -26.82
C ARG A 38 -0.08 -5.86 -26.27
N TYR A 39 0.48 -6.86 -25.62
CA TYR A 39 -0.28 -7.78 -24.78
C TYR A 39 0.50 -8.11 -23.53
N TYR A 40 -0.21 -8.57 -22.53
CA TYR A 40 0.28 -8.94 -21.20
C TYR A 40 -0.23 -10.33 -20.88
N ASP A 41 0.50 -11.08 -20.05
CA ASP A 41 0.05 -12.39 -19.61
C ASP A 41 -0.36 -12.40 -18.13
N GLU A 42 -0.68 -13.58 -17.59
CA GLU A 42 -1.11 -13.75 -16.20
C GLU A 42 0.00 -13.40 -15.21
N LYS A 43 1.24 -13.61 -15.60
CA LYS A 43 2.38 -13.20 -14.77
C LYS A 43 2.46 -11.69 -14.67
N ASP A 44 2.37 -10.98 -15.79
CA ASP A 44 2.38 -9.52 -15.81
C ASP A 44 1.23 -8.94 -14.95
N LEU A 45 0.05 -9.60 -14.97
CA LEU A 45 -1.08 -9.21 -14.12
C LEU A 45 -0.78 -9.45 -12.62
N THR A 46 -0.12 -10.56 -12.29
CA THR A 46 0.28 -10.86 -10.90
C THR A 46 1.30 -9.87 -10.39
N ASP A 47 2.30 -9.54 -11.20
CA ASP A 47 3.34 -8.55 -10.88
C ASP A 47 2.73 -7.16 -10.66
N LEU A 48 1.74 -6.77 -11.48
CA LEU A 48 1.00 -5.53 -11.29
C LEU A 48 0.17 -5.51 -10.00
N LYS A 49 -0.52 -6.60 -9.69
CA LYS A 49 -1.26 -6.72 -8.40
C LYS A 49 -0.32 -6.56 -7.22
N TYR A 50 0.85 -7.21 -7.28
CA TYR A 50 1.86 -7.08 -6.27
C TYR A 50 2.33 -5.62 -6.12
N LEU A 51 2.68 -4.98 -7.23
CA LEU A 51 3.09 -3.58 -7.26
C LEU A 51 2.03 -2.66 -6.64
N ILE A 52 0.76 -2.86 -6.96
CA ILE A 52 -0.35 -2.09 -6.38
C ILE A 52 -0.36 -2.25 -4.85
N VAL A 53 -0.28 -3.49 -4.35
CA VAL A 53 -0.25 -3.76 -2.91
C VAL A 53 0.94 -3.06 -2.24
N MET A 54 2.13 -3.12 -2.84
CA MET A 54 3.32 -2.43 -2.32
C MET A 54 3.16 -0.91 -2.32
N LYS A 55 2.52 -0.35 -3.35
CA LYS A 55 2.19 1.08 -3.39
C LYS A 55 1.23 1.47 -2.25
N TYR A 56 0.20 0.68 -2.00
CA TYR A 56 -0.70 0.89 -0.85
C TYR A 56 0.01 0.74 0.50
N ALA A 57 1.03 -0.11 0.59
CA ALA A 57 1.88 -0.23 1.77
C ALA A 57 2.88 0.94 1.93
N GLY A 58 2.85 1.94 1.03
CA GLY A 58 3.67 3.15 1.12
C GLY A 58 5.07 3.02 0.54
N PHE A 59 5.33 1.98 -0.28
CA PHE A 59 6.61 1.89 -1.01
C PHE A 59 6.64 2.85 -2.19
N THR A 60 7.77 3.50 -2.40
CA THR A 60 8.08 4.22 -3.63
C THR A 60 8.39 3.24 -4.75
N LEU A 61 8.32 3.69 -6.02
CA LEU A 61 8.72 2.84 -7.15
C LEU A 61 10.20 2.45 -7.11
N ALA A 62 11.05 3.35 -6.64
CA ALA A 62 12.48 3.07 -6.48
C ALA A 62 12.73 1.99 -5.42
N GLU A 63 12.03 2.04 -4.29
CA GLU A 63 12.07 1.00 -3.26
C GLU A 63 11.57 -0.35 -3.80
N ILE A 64 10.46 -0.36 -4.56
CA ILE A 64 9.92 -1.59 -5.18
C ILE A 64 10.93 -2.19 -6.15
N LYS A 65 11.57 -1.38 -7.00
CA LYS A 65 12.63 -1.83 -7.90
C LYS A 65 13.83 -2.43 -7.14
N SER A 66 14.19 -1.85 -5.98
CA SER A 66 15.32 -2.33 -5.18
C SER A 66 15.06 -3.64 -4.45
N LEU A 67 13.80 -4.07 -4.36
CA LEU A 67 13.46 -5.33 -3.69
C LEU A 67 13.85 -6.57 -4.51
N GLU A 68 14.20 -6.40 -5.82
CA GLU A 68 14.56 -7.51 -6.73
C GLU A 68 13.73 -8.76 -6.47
N MET A 69 12.40 -8.61 -6.61
CA MET A 69 11.48 -9.69 -6.25
C MET A 69 11.75 -10.91 -7.12
N PRO A 70 12.15 -12.03 -6.53
CA PRO A 70 12.24 -13.27 -7.28
C PRO A 70 10.85 -13.64 -7.80
N ASP A 71 10.81 -14.16 -9.02
CA ASP A 71 9.59 -14.64 -9.65
C ASP A 71 8.82 -15.57 -8.69
N PRO A 72 7.58 -15.24 -8.29
CA PRO A 72 6.79 -16.12 -7.43
C PRO A 72 6.65 -17.54 -7.96
N GLY A 73 6.73 -17.72 -9.30
CA GLY A 73 6.72 -19.03 -9.96
C GLY A 73 8.07 -19.76 -9.95
N SER A 74 9.17 -19.08 -9.63
CA SER A 74 10.52 -19.69 -9.57
C SER A 74 10.93 -20.10 -8.16
N ILE A 75 10.06 -19.84 -7.18
CA ILE A 75 10.33 -20.18 -5.78
C ILE A 75 10.04 -21.66 -5.54
N SER A 76 11.04 -22.50 -5.67
CA SER A 76 10.98 -23.85 -5.10
C SER A 76 11.04 -23.73 -3.57
N PRO A 77 10.19 -24.45 -2.81
CA PRO A 77 10.29 -24.49 -1.35
C PRO A 77 11.71 -24.88 -0.92
N GLY A 78 12.42 -23.98 -0.26
CA GLY A 78 13.79 -24.17 0.20
C GLY A 78 14.90 -23.54 -0.64
N THR A 79 14.57 -22.83 -1.74
CA THR A 79 15.57 -22.23 -2.64
C THR A 79 15.56 -20.69 -2.59
N TYR A 80 15.29 -20.11 -1.43
CA TYR A 80 15.64 -18.69 -1.23
C TYR A 80 17.14 -18.63 -0.99
N PRO A 81 17.90 -17.83 -1.72
CA PRO A 81 19.20 -17.38 -1.25
C PRO A 81 18.95 -16.44 -0.07
N ILE A 82 18.68 -17.05 1.10
CA ILE A 82 18.41 -16.34 2.36
C ILE A 82 19.62 -15.47 2.76
N GLU A 83 20.79 -15.76 2.19
CA GLU A 83 22.04 -15.07 2.53
C GLU A 83 22.24 -13.73 1.82
N ASP A 84 21.52 -13.43 0.73
CA ASP A 84 21.71 -12.21 -0.05
C ASP A 84 20.52 -11.20 0.01
N CYS A 85 19.51 -11.46 0.82
CA CYS A 85 18.60 -10.39 1.21
C CYS A 85 19.40 -9.39 2.05
N THR A 86 19.99 -8.41 1.37
CA THR A 86 20.86 -7.42 2.00
C THR A 86 20.20 -6.87 3.26
N ALA A 87 20.97 -6.60 4.29
CA ALA A 87 20.46 -5.99 5.53
C ALA A 87 19.59 -4.74 5.22
N ALA A 88 19.90 -4.04 4.12
CA ALA A 88 19.14 -2.92 3.60
C ALA A 88 17.68 -3.28 3.25
N VAL A 89 17.43 -4.38 2.53
CA VAL A 89 16.07 -4.83 2.16
C VAL A 89 15.27 -5.21 3.40
N LYS A 90 15.88 -5.93 4.34
CA LYS A 90 15.25 -6.28 5.62
C LYS A 90 14.88 -5.02 6.42
N ASN A 91 15.79 -4.06 6.49
CA ASN A 91 15.55 -2.79 7.19
C ASN A 91 14.41 -2.00 6.52
N LEU A 92 14.38 -1.92 5.20
CA LEU A 92 13.32 -1.26 4.46
C LEU A 92 11.95 -1.89 4.77
N ILE A 93 11.85 -3.22 4.68
CA ILE A 93 10.60 -3.94 4.98
C ILE A 93 10.18 -3.72 6.43
N ASN A 94 11.11 -3.85 7.39
CA ASN A 94 10.81 -3.62 8.80
C ASN A 94 10.34 -2.19 9.08
N THR A 95 10.94 -1.19 8.40
CA THR A 95 10.51 0.20 8.49
C THR A 95 9.06 0.35 8.00
N LYS A 96 8.72 -0.22 6.85
CA LYS A 96 7.35 -0.17 6.32
C LYS A 96 6.34 -0.87 7.22
N ILE A 97 6.72 -2.02 7.80
CA ILE A 97 5.89 -2.71 8.80
C ILE A 97 5.65 -1.81 10.02
N ALA A 98 6.68 -1.12 10.52
CA ALA A 98 6.55 -0.23 11.65
C ALA A 98 5.65 0.98 11.34
N GLU A 99 5.80 1.58 10.15
CA GLU A 99 4.94 2.67 9.65
C GLU A 99 3.47 2.24 9.56
N LEU A 100 3.19 1.06 8.98
CA LEU A 100 1.84 0.52 8.89
C LEU A 100 1.23 0.24 10.27
N LYS A 101 1.98 -0.36 11.19
CA LYS A 101 1.51 -0.61 12.57
C LYS A 101 1.18 0.69 13.29
N ARG A 102 1.99 1.75 13.08
CA ARG A 102 1.75 3.07 13.65
C ARG A 102 0.47 3.68 13.08
N ALA A 103 0.30 3.63 11.76
CA ALA A 103 -0.90 4.12 11.09
C ALA A 103 -2.17 3.41 11.60
N ILE A 104 -2.14 2.08 11.72
CA ILE A 104 -3.26 1.30 12.29
C ILE A 104 -3.61 1.79 13.69
N LYS A 105 -2.62 1.97 14.57
CA LYS A 105 -2.83 2.47 15.93
C LYS A 105 -3.49 3.86 15.94
N ASN A 106 -3.07 4.72 15.01
CA ASN A 106 -3.60 6.07 14.91
C ASN A 106 -5.03 6.10 14.35
N TYR A 107 -5.33 5.27 13.33
CA TYR A 107 -6.71 5.12 12.86
C TYR A 107 -7.64 4.55 13.95
N GLN A 108 -7.15 3.63 14.79
CA GLN A 108 -7.91 3.14 15.95
C GLN A 108 -8.23 4.25 16.96
N LYS A 109 -7.35 5.25 17.16
CA LYS A 109 -7.66 6.43 18.00
C LYS A 109 -8.80 7.25 17.38
N ILE A 110 -8.76 7.49 16.06
CA ILE A 110 -9.83 8.22 15.36
C ILE A 110 -11.16 7.48 15.48
N THR A 111 -11.16 6.16 15.28
CA THR A 111 -12.38 5.34 15.43
C THR A 111 -12.99 5.49 16.82
N LYS A 112 -12.18 5.41 17.87
CA LYS A 112 -12.65 5.61 19.26
C LYS A 112 -13.21 7.02 19.50
N LEU A 113 -12.61 8.05 18.89
CA LEU A 113 -13.13 9.41 18.97
C LEU A 113 -14.52 9.50 18.34
N LEU A 114 -14.71 8.91 17.16
CA LEU A 114 -15.99 8.90 16.44
C LEU A 114 -17.06 8.12 17.20
N GLU A 115 -16.70 6.97 17.77
CA GLU A 115 -17.60 6.16 18.61
C GLU A 115 -18.05 6.94 19.87
N ALA A 116 -17.12 7.64 20.53
CA ALA A 116 -17.45 8.50 21.67
C ALA A 116 -18.38 9.66 21.23
N SER A 117 -18.14 10.28 20.10
CA SER A 117 -19.00 11.35 19.56
C SER A 117 -20.40 10.82 19.23
N LEU A 118 -20.51 9.62 18.68
CA LEU A 118 -21.80 8.97 18.37
C LEU A 118 -22.59 8.71 19.66
N SER A 119 -21.95 8.21 20.70
CA SER A 119 -22.58 7.96 22.02
C SER A 119 -23.17 9.23 22.64
N ILE A 120 -22.53 10.38 22.47
CA ILE A 120 -23.06 11.68 22.94
C ILE A 120 -24.31 12.08 22.14
N ILE A 121 -24.33 11.82 20.84
CA ILE A 121 -25.48 12.14 19.97
C ILE A 121 -26.68 11.26 20.31
N GLU A 122 -26.45 9.98 20.54
CA GLU A 122 -27.50 8.97 20.85
C GLU A 122 -28.09 9.14 22.25
N CYS A 123 -27.30 9.64 23.21
CA CYS A 123 -27.72 9.86 24.59
C CYS A 123 -27.38 11.29 25.08
N PRO A 124 -28.13 12.33 24.67
CA PRO A 124 -27.81 13.73 24.97
C PRO A 124 -27.75 14.09 26.46
N GLY A 125 -28.22 13.21 27.35
CA GLY A 125 -28.17 13.40 28.79
C GLY A 125 -26.98 12.74 29.50
N ALA A 126 -26.17 11.97 28.78
CA ALA A 126 -24.99 11.28 29.30
C ALA A 126 -23.69 12.00 28.96
N ILE A 127 -23.67 13.34 29.06
CA ILE A 127 -22.43 14.10 28.87
C ILE A 127 -21.51 13.74 30.04
N PRO A 128 -20.34 13.10 29.79
CA PRO A 128 -19.37 12.86 30.85
C PRO A 128 -18.96 14.23 31.43
N GLU A 129 -18.92 14.37 32.76
CA GLU A 129 -18.49 15.58 33.44
C GLU A 129 -17.04 16.04 33.12
N LYS A 130 -16.34 15.33 32.23
CA LYS A 130 -14.99 15.63 31.77
C LYS A 130 -14.96 15.96 30.29
N SER A 131 -15.36 17.17 29.91
CA SER A 131 -15.14 17.71 28.55
C SER A 131 -13.64 17.81 28.20
N ASN A 132 -12.75 17.86 29.20
CA ASN A 132 -11.29 17.90 29.03
C ASN A 132 -10.72 16.68 28.28
N THR A 133 -11.36 15.52 28.37
CA THR A 133 -10.84 14.31 27.73
C THR A 133 -10.97 14.31 26.19
N MET A 134 -12.00 14.96 25.65
CA MET A 134 -12.22 15.04 24.21
C MET A 134 -11.21 15.99 23.55
N ASP A 135 -11.01 17.18 24.13
CA ASP A 135 -10.06 18.16 23.63
C ASP A 135 -8.61 17.67 23.70
N GLU A 136 -8.23 16.97 24.79
CA GLU A 136 -6.93 16.34 24.92
C GLU A 136 -6.73 15.24 23.86
N TYR A 137 -7.77 14.47 23.58
CA TYR A 137 -7.73 13.39 22.60
C TYR A 137 -7.59 13.94 21.15
N ILE A 138 -8.36 14.98 20.83
CA ILE A 138 -8.26 15.70 19.54
C ILE A 138 -6.86 16.31 19.41
N GLY A 139 -6.35 16.97 20.46
CA GLY A 139 -5.02 17.57 20.47
C GLY A 139 -3.92 16.55 20.21
N GLN A 140 -4.02 15.36 20.79
CA GLN A 140 -3.05 14.28 20.56
C GLN A 140 -3.11 13.77 19.12
N ILE A 141 -4.31 13.50 18.57
CA ILE A 141 -4.49 13.06 17.18
C ILE A 141 -3.95 14.12 16.23
N PHE A 142 -4.25 15.41 16.45
CA PHE A 142 -3.75 16.50 15.63
C PHE A 142 -2.21 16.59 15.64
N SER A 143 -1.60 16.44 16.82
CA SER A 143 -0.13 16.38 16.94
C SER A 143 0.46 15.21 16.14
N ASP A 144 -0.17 14.03 16.20
CA ASP A 144 0.29 12.84 15.45
C ASP A 144 0.16 13.04 13.93
N ILE A 145 -0.91 13.74 13.47
CA ILE A 145 -1.08 14.14 12.06
C ILE A 145 0.06 15.08 11.62
N GLN A 146 0.38 16.09 12.44
CA GLN A 146 1.45 17.04 12.11
C GLN A 146 2.82 16.38 12.03
N LYS A 147 3.07 15.36 12.83
CA LYS A 147 4.31 14.55 12.78
C LYS A 147 4.38 13.61 11.57
N GLY A 148 3.31 13.53 10.77
CA GLY A 148 3.24 12.62 9.62
C GLY A 148 3.10 11.15 10.02
N GLU A 149 2.53 10.87 11.19
CA GLU A 149 2.35 9.51 11.70
C GLU A 149 1.13 8.79 11.11
N PHE A 150 0.45 9.40 10.17
CA PHE A 150 -0.61 8.81 9.38
C PHE A 150 -0.13 8.53 7.96
N LEU A 151 -0.63 7.47 7.34
CA LEU A 151 -0.46 7.27 5.91
C LEU A 151 -1.19 8.42 5.19
N LYS A 152 -0.52 9.07 4.26
CA LYS A 152 -1.18 10.07 3.42
C LYS A 152 -2.22 9.35 2.55
N PRO A 153 -3.44 9.87 2.46
CA PRO A 153 -4.46 9.31 1.59
C PRO A 153 -4.04 9.35 0.11
#